data_c20269b59288257be6faf940fae2d447
#
_entry.id   c20269b59288257be6faf940fae2d447
#
_cell.length_a   1.000
_cell.length_b   1.000
_cell.length_c   1.000
_cell.angle_alpha   90.00
_cell.angle_beta   90.00
_cell.angle_gamma   90.00
#
_symmetry.space_group_name_H-M   'P 1'
#
loop_
_entity.id
_entity.type
_entity.pdbx_description
1 polymer ?
#
loop_
_entity_poly.entity_id
_entity_poly.type
_entity_poly.pdbx_seq_one_letter_code
_entity_poly.pdbx_strand_id
1 'polypeptide(L)'
;MKKVGIMSMQRIANYGSFLQAYALKQLIEELGHKVEFVDYHVGAPVIAENADNKNKFVRKLEKGLETFQYQAPFSHKLSFVRYKQSFAKKYMPLLGITDEMNYNPSLDCLVVGSDEVFNCIQKNSNVGYSTELFGKDNHADRLITYAASFGNTTLEKLEKYQKANEIGNLLKKFDAISVRDANSGSIVEQLTGEEPVYNLDPVLTYDYMNCCNRIPQIKATEKYLILYAYAGRISNDEADWIAEYAKRKNLKVYAIGGIQKCADRFIDCSPFEVLAYFRNAEEIITDTFHGSIFSVITHRPFTTLIRKSVGNSYGNEEKLSDLLNRLVLTERMTTKVEDAKRINQEPVNYEKVDELLKAHREIAKNYLRENLL
;
A
#
# COMPACT_ATOMS: atom_id res chain seq x y z
N MET A 1 13.62 -25.79 7.11
CA MET A 1 13.55 -24.35 7.49
C MET A 1 14.52 -23.61 6.60
N LYS A 2 14.02 -22.70 5.76
CA LYS A 2 14.83 -21.90 4.82
C LYS A 2 14.99 -20.48 5.31
N LYS A 3 15.99 -19.78 4.80
CA LYS A 3 16.22 -18.34 5.01
C LYS A 3 15.69 -17.59 3.82
N VAL A 4 14.61 -16.86 4.02
CA VAL A 4 13.86 -16.15 2.98
C VAL A 4 14.07 -14.65 3.13
N GLY A 5 14.50 -13.99 2.05
CA GLY A 5 14.57 -12.54 1.97
C GLY A 5 13.27 -11.97 1.42
N ILE A 6 12.80 -10.85 1.96
CA ILE A 6 11.74 -10.04 1.36
C ILE A 6 12.33 -8.73 0.89
N MET A 7 12.23 -8.45 -0.41
CA MET A 7 12.58 -7.16 -1.01
C MET A 7 11.31 -6.46 -1.49
N SER A 8 10.96 -5.37 -0.80
CA SER A 8 9.71 -4.63 -1.02
C SER A 8 9.92 -3.12 -0.82
N MET A 9 8.85 -2.39 -0.66
CA MET A 9 8.86 -0.97 -0.27
C MET A 9 8.86 -0.78 1.26
N GLN A 10 9.51 -1.68 2.00
CA GLN A 10 9.48 -1.76 3.47
C GLN A 10 10.00 -0.51 4.19
N ARG A 11 10.85 0.32 3.55
CA ARG A 11 11.38 1.54 4.18
C ARG A 11 10.52 2.79 3.96
N ILE A 12 9.36 2.66 3.32
CA ILE A 12 8.43 3.78 3.15
C ILE A 12 7.65 4.01 4.45
N ALA A 13 7.65 5.24 4.94
CA ALA A 13 6.87 5.65 6.11
C ALA A 13 5.37 5.77 5.75
N ASN A 14 4.70 4.62 5.62
CA ASN A 14 3.29 4.46 5.26
C ASN A 14 2.71 3.25 5.97
N TYR A 15 1.49 3.36 6.48
CA TYR A 15 0.81 2.26 7.19
C TYR A 15 0.57 1.05 6.29
N GLY A 16 0.15 1.28 5.05
CA GLY A 16 -0.10 0.21 4.08
C GLY A 16 1.18 -0.57 3.74
N SER A 17 2.26 0.15 3.41
CA SER A 17 3.54 -0.49 3.09
C SER A 17 4.13 -1.24 4.29
N PHE A 18 3.91 -0.76 5.52
CA PHE A 18 4.31 -1.47 6.72
C PHE A 18 3.48 -2.75 6.92
N LEU A 19 2.14 -2.63 6.87
CA LEU A 19 1.26 -3.75 7.16
C LEU A 19 1.35 -4.85 6.10
N GLN A 20 1.52 -4.50 4.80
CA GLN A 20 1.73 -5.51 3.78
C GLN A 20 3.07 -6.25 3.97
N ALA A 21 4.14 -5.55 4.34
CA ALA A 21 5.44 -6.16 4.62
C ALA A 21 5.37 -7.09 5.85
N TYR A 22 4.70 -6.64 6.92
CA TYR A 22 4.45 -7.45 8.11
C TYR A 22 3.63 -8.72 7.78
N ALA A 23 2.55 -8.56 7.02
CA ALA A 23 1.68 -9.67 6.62
C ALA A 23 2.44 -10.73 5.81
N LEU A 24 3.20 -10.30 4.80
CA LEU A 24 3.99 -11.25 3.98
C LEU A 24 5.03 -11.96 4.83
N LYS A 25 5.71 -11.25 5.72
CA LYS A 25 6.63 -11.86 6.69
C LYS A 25 5.94 -12.94 7.53
N GLN A 26 4.76 -12.65 8.09
CA GLN A 26 4.02 -13.61 8.91
C GLN A 26 3.57 -14.83 8.10
N LEU A 27 3.07 -14.65 6.87
CA LEU A 27 2.68 -15.75 5.99
C LEU A 27 3.84 -16.73 5.72
N ILE A 28 5.06 -16.20 5.53
CA ILE A 28 6.25 -17.02 5.28
C ILE A 28 6.73 -17.67 6.59
N GLU A 29 6.70 -16.95 7.72
CA GLU A 29 7.07 -17.50 9.04
C GLU A 29 6.11 -18.59 9.51
N GLU A 30 4.80 -18.49 9.22
CA GLU A 30 3.80 -19.54 9.47
C GLU A 30 4.08 -20.85 8.70
N LEU A 31 4.78 -20.78 7.57
CA LEU A 31 5.26 -21.93 6.82
C LEU A 31 6.56 -22.56 7.39
N GLY A 32 7.07 -22.00 8.48
CA GLY A 32 8.26 -22.54 9.19
C GLY A 32 9.59 -22.02 8.64
N HIS A 33 9.61 -20.91 7.90
CA HIS A 33 10.82 -20.32 7.37
C HIS A 33 11.30 -19.14 8.23
N LYS A 34 12.58 -18.75 8.12
CA LYS A 34 13.12 -17.52 8.70
C LYS A 34 13.08 -16.40 7.68
N VAL A 35 12.64 -15.22 8.10
CA VAL A 35 12.48 -14.07 7.22
C VAL A 35 13.38 -12.92 7.63
N GLU A 36 14.04 -12.31 6.65
CA GLU A 36 14.70 -11.01 6.78
C GLU A 36 14.32 -10.10 5.62
N PHE A 37 14.37 -8.77 5.83
CA PHE A 37 14.18 -7.81 4.77
C PHE A 37 15.49 -7.52 4.06
N VAL A 38 15.42 -7.44 2.73
CA VAL A 38 16.55 -7.13 1.85
C VAL A 38 16.37 -5.75 1.28
N ASP A 39 17.41 -4.95 1.35
CA ASP A 39 17.41 -3.61 0.78
C ASP A 39 17.93 -3.63 -0.67
N TYR A 40 17.51 -2.64 -1.44
CA TYR A 40 17.97 -2.41 -2.81
C TYR A 40 18.57 -1.01 -2.94
N HIS A 41 19.45 -0.83 -3.92
CA HIS A 41 20.03 0.47 -4.23
C HIS A 41 19.03 1.32 -5.01
N VAL A 42 18.63 2.42 -4.39
CA VAL A 42 17.66 3.36 -4.97
C VAL A 42 18.34 4.17 -6.08
N GLY A 43 17.99 3.90 -7.33
CA GLY A 43 18.44 4.65 -8.48
C GLY A 43 17.56 5.88 -8.79
N ALA A 44 17.96 6.66 -9.78
CA ALA A 44 17.17 7.80 -10.24
C ALA A 44 15.82 7.33 -10.84
N PRO A 45 14.69 8.04 -10.62
CA PRO A 45 13.45 7.75 -11.31
C PRO A 45 13.63 7.78 -12.84
N VAL A 46 12.97 6.86 -13.56
CA VAL A 46 13.02 6.83 -15.04
C VAL A 46 12.43 8.11 -15.63
N ILE A 47 11.41 8.69 -15.00
CA ILE A 47 10.83 9.98 -15.34
C ILE A 47 11.55 11.06 -14.52
N ALA A 48 12.79 11.33 -14.81
CA ALA A 48 13.48 12.50 -14.27
C ALA A 48 13.21 13.70 -15.18
N GLU A 49 12.14 14.44 -14.94
CA GLU A 49 12.06 15.82 -15.39
C GLU A 49 13.10 16.60 -14.57
N ASN A 50 14.24 16.90 -15.17
CA ASN A 50 15.35 17.65 -14.57
C ASN A 50 15.71 17.16 -13.16
N ALA A 51 16.69 16.26 -13.10
CA ALA A 51 17.29 15.86 -11.82
C ALA A 51 17.87 17.14 -11.16
N ASP A 52 17.04 17.80 -10.37
CA ASP A 52 17.48 18.84 -9.46
C ASP A 52 18.54 18.23 -8.56
N ASN A 53 19.80 18.59 -8.75
CA ASN A 53 20.95 18.22 -7.90
C ASN A 53 20.84 18.81 -6.49
N LYS A 54 19.60 18.95 -6.00
CA LYS A 54 19.33 19.47 -4.66
C LYS A 54 19.79 18.49 -3.59
N ASN A 55 20.57 19.01 -2.66
CA ASN A 55 21.04 18.28 -1.49
C ASN A 55 19.85 17.63 -0.74
N LYS A 56 20.02 16.40 -0.23
CA LYS A 56 19.00 15.68 0.57
C LYS A 56 18.39 16.52 1.71
N PHE A 57 19.20 17.42 2.28
CA PHE A 57 18.77 18.34 3.35
C PHE A 57 17.78 19.39 2.84
N VAL A 58 18.03 19.99 1.67
CA VAL A 58 17.14 20.97 1.03
C VAL A 58 15.81 20.32 0.68
N ARG A 59 15.81 19.11 0.10
CA ARG A 59 14.59 18.34 -0.19
C ARG A 59 13.77 18.03 1.07
N LYS A 60 14.44 17.74 2.19
CA LYS A 60 13.76 17.49 3.48
C LYS A 60 13.10 18.74 4.04
N LEU A 61 13.74 19.89 3.88
CA LEU A 61 13.19 21.21 4.25
C LEU A 61 12.01 21.59 3.35
N GLU A 62 12.12 21.39 2.03
CA GLU A 62 11.03 21.66 1.07
C GLU A 62 9.80 20.80 1.37
N LYS A 63 9.96 19.48 1.63
CA LYS A 63 8.85 18.60 2.04
C LYS A 63 8.23 19.01 3.39
N GLY A 64 9.04 19.52 4.31
CA GLY A 64 8.55 20.09 5.57
C GLY A 64 7.70 21.34 5.32
N LEU A 65 8.17 22.26 4.48
CA LEU A 65 7.46 23.49 4.11
C LEU A 65 6.17 23.18 3.32
N GLU A 66 6.19 22.19 2.42
CA GLU A 66 5.01 21.72 1.70
C GLU A 66 3.86 21.33 2.65
N THR A 67 4.18 20.69 3.79
CA THR A 67 3.17 20.35 4.79
C THR A 67 2.40 21.57 5.31
N PHE A 68 3.06 22.72 5.41
CA PHE A 68 2.42 23.95 5.90
C PHE A 68 1.56 24.65 4.84
N GLN A 69 1.68 24.26 3.58
CA GLN A 69 0.83 24.76 2.50
C GLN A 69 -0.55 24.09 2.47
N TYR A 70 -0.68 22.85 3.00
CA TYR A 70 -1.97 22.17 3.06
C TYR A 70 -2.95 22.89 3.97
N GLN A 71 -4.22 22.93 3.59
CA GLN A 71 -5.28 23.44 4.43
C GLN A 71 -5.62 22.42 5.52
N ALA A 72 -5.13 22.66 6.72
CA ALA A 72 -5.41 21.86 7.92
C ALA A 72 -5.10 22.67 9.17
N PRO A 73 -5.67 22.34 10.35
CA PRO A 73 -5.31 22.98 11.62
C PRO A 73 -3.80 22.90 11.89
N PHE A 74 -3.24 23.97 12.45
CA PHE A 74 -1.79 24.04 12.69
C PHE A 74 -1.27 22.93 13.61
N SER A 75 -2.05 22.56 14.65
CA SER A 75 -1.73 21.44 15.54
C SER A 75 -1.63 20.10 14.77
N HIS A 76 -2.50 19.89 13.77
CA HIS A 76 -2.46 18.69 12.92
C HIS A 76 -1.20 18.66 12.05
N LYS A 77 -0.80 19.81 11.50
CA LYS A 77 0.44 19.93 10.72
C LYS A 77 1.67 19.56 11.54
N LEU A 78 1.76 20.05 12.78
CA LEU A 78 2.85 19.69 13.70
C LEU A 78 2.86 18.18 14.03
N SER A 79 1.69 17.62 14.32
CA SER A 79 1.55 16.18 14.59
C SER A 79 1.93 15.34 13.39
N PHE A 80 1.54 15.75 12.19
CA PHE A 80 1.89 15.07 10.95
C PHE A 80 3.40 15.09 10.67
N VAL A 81 4.06 16.23 10.90
CA VAL A 81 5.53 16.32 10.76
C VAL A 81 6.22 15.35 11.74
N ARG A 82 5.78 15.33 13.00
CA ARG A 82 6.32 14.38 14.02
C ARG A 82 6.10 12.94 13.61
N TYR A 83 4.88 12.59 13.16
CA TYR A 83 4.55 11.29 12.62
C TYR A 83 5.53 10.85 11.53
N LYS A 84 5.69 11.69 10.49
CA LYS A 84 6.60 11.39 9.37
C LYS A 84 8.06 11.23 9.80
N GLN A 85 8.53 12.04 10.73
CA GLN A 85 9.93 11.99 11.22
C GLN A 85 10.19 10.80 12.14
N SER A 86 9.20 10.39 12.93
CA SER A 86 9.37 9.33 13.92
C SER A 86 9.00 7.95 13.43
N PHE A 87 8.27 7.82 12.30
CA PHE A 87 7.70 6.56 11.82
C PHE A 87 8.74 5.45 11.68
N ALA A 88 9.82 5.72 10.94
CA ALA A 88 10.86 4.72 10.71
C ALA A 88 11.48 4.25 12.03
N LYS A 89 11.91 5.17 12.89
CA LYS A 89 12.54 4.85 14.17
C LYS A 89 11.61 4.07 15.11
N LYS A 90 10.31 4.37 15.10
CA LYS A 90 9.34 3.73 16.01
C LYS A 90 8.90 2.35 15.50
N TYR A 91 8.67 2.20 14.19
CA TYR A 91 7.93 1.06 13.68
C TYR A 91 8.74 0.09 12.81
N MET A 92 9.77 0.54 12.08
CA MET A 92 10.61 -0.37 11.29
C MET A 92 11.28 -1.48 12.12
N PRO A 93 11.71 -1.26 13.38
CA PRO A 93 12.23 -2.35 14.23
C PRO A 93 11.22 -3.48 14.48
N LEU A 94 9.91 -3.22 14.40
CA LEU A 94 8.87 -4.26 14.52
C LEU A 94 8.88 -5.27 13.37
N LEU A 95 9.44 -4.87 12.22
CA LEU A 95 9.70 -5.74 11.07
C LEU A 95 11.07 -6.45 11.18
N GLY A 96 11.93 -6.01 12.09
CA GLY A 96 13.33 -6.42 12.17
C GLY A 96 14.27 -5.56 11.28
N ILE A 97 13.77 -4.41 10.80
CA ILE A 97 14.56 -3.48 9.97
C ILE A 97 15.26 -2.48 10.88
N THR A 98 16.57 -2.34 10.70
CA THR A 98 17.43 -1.38 11.42
C THR A 98 17.82 -0.21 10.53
N ASP A 99 18.62 0.72 11.06
CA ASP A 99 19.21 1.81 10.27
C ASP A 99 20.31 1.30 9.32
N GLU A 100 20.88 0.13 9.60
CA GLU A 100 21.83 -0.53 8.71
C GLU A 100 21.12 -1.15 7.52
N MET A 101 21.72 -0.98 6.34
CA MET A 101 21.18 -1.54 5.10
C MET A 101 21.62 -2.99 4.94
N ASN A 102 20.69 -3.84 4.55
CA ASN A 102 20.91 -5.27 4.33
C ASN A 102 20.93 -5.58 2.82
N TYR A 103 22.04 -5.34 2.18
CA TYR A 103 22.24 -5.63 0.76
C TYR A 103 22.78 -7.05 0.56
N ASN A 104 22.18 -7.79 -0.39
CA ASN A 104 22.68 -9.10 -0.86
C ASN A 104 23.05 -10.11 0.25
N PRO A 105 22.19 -10.37 1.25
CA PRO A 105 22.46 -11.42 2.23
C PRO A 105 22.44 -12.81 1.54
N SER A 106 23.10 -13.80 2.16
CA SER A 106 22.99 -15.20 1.72
C SER A 106 21.58 -15.72 2.04
N LEU A 107 20.84 -16.16 1.03
CA LEU A 107 19.43 -16.57 1.11
C LEU A 107 19.19 -17.86 0.33
N ASP A 108 18.26 -18.68 0.83
CA ASP A 108 17.72 -19.79 0.05
C ASP A 108 16.68 -19.31 -0.98
N CYS A 109 15.91 -18.27 -0.64
CA CYS A 109 14.92 -17.68 -1.55
C CYS A 109 14.82 -16.16 -1.37
N LEU A 110 14.70 -15.42 -2.47
CA LEU A 110 14.33 -14.00 -2.47
C LEU A 110 12.91 -13.84 -3.00
N VAL A 111 12.05 -13.22 -2.19
CA VAL A 111 10.67 -12.85 -2.55
C VAL A 111 10.62 -11.35 -2.83
N VAL A 112 10.34 -10.94 -4.06
CA VAL A 112 10.15 -9.54 -4.43
C VAL A 112 8.66 -9.20 -4.36
N GLY A 113 8.31 -8.22 -3.56
CA GLY A 113 6.92 -7.81 -3.35
C GLY A 113 6.55 -7.81 -1.86
N SER A 114 5.34 -7.54 -1.57
CA SER A 114 4.26 -7.02 -2.39
C SER A 114 4.48 -5.52 -2.70
N ASP A 115 3.37 -4.79 -2.98
CA ASP A 115 3.33 -3.37 -3.28
C ASP A 115 3.77 -3.04 -4.73
N GLU A 116 3.93 -1.76 -5.03
CA GLU A 116 4.27 -1.28 -6.38
C GLU A 116 5.77 -1.40 -6.69
N VAL A 117 6.38 -2.55 -6.36
CA VAL A 117 7.82 -2.81 -6.54
C VAL A 117 8.27 -2.74 -7.99
N PHE A 118 7.38 -3.00 -8.94
CA PHE A 118 7.64 -2.94 -10.39
C PHE A 118 7.25 -1.59 -11.02
N ASN A 119 6.88 -0.59 -10.21
CA ASN A 119 6.51 0.72 -10.73
C ASN A 119 7.74 1.52 -11.20
N CYS A 120 8.03 1.46 -12.50
CA CYS A 120 9.19 2.09 -13.12
C CYS A 120 9.04 3.60 -13.31
N ILE A 121 7.81 4.11 -13.33
CA ILE A 121 7.52 5.50 -13.71
C ILE A 121 7.08 6.38 -12.53
N GLN A 122 7.29 5.92 -11.31
CA GLN A 122 6.99 6.71 -10.13
C GLN A 122 7.95 7.90 -9.95
N LYS A 123 7.42 9.01 -9.44
CA LYS A 123 8.20 10.23 -9.17
C LYS A 123 8.85 10.25 -7.78
N ASN A 124 8.57 9.26 -6.93
CA ASN A 124 9.06 9.22 -5.56
C ASN A 124 10.55 8.85 -5.53
N SER A 125 11.41 9.84 -5.33
CA SER A 125 12.87 9.66 -5.27
C SER A 125 13.36 8.78 -4.10
N ASN A 126 12.52 8.48 -3.11
CA ASN A 126 12.87 7.56 -2.02
C ASN A 126 12.71 6.09 -2.44
N VAL A 127 11.96 5.84 -3.49
CA VAL A 127 11.77 4.51 -4.09
C VAL A 127 12.63 4.38 -5.35
N GLY A 128 12.61 5.42 -6.21
CA GLY A 128 13.37 5.49 -7.43
C GLY A 128 13.06 4.36 -8.42
N TYR A 129 14.04 4.05 -9.28
CA TYR A 129 14.04 2.90 -10.16
C TYR A 129 15.26 2.03 -9.82
N SER A 130 15.05 0.74 -9.61
CA SER A 130 16.14 -0.21 -9.39
C SER A 130 15.84 -1.51 -10.12
N THR A 131 16.82 -2.00 -10.86
CA THR A 131 16.75 -3.32 -11.51
C THR A 131 16.89 -4.47 -10.51
N GLU A 132 17.35 -4.20 -9.29
CA GLU A 132 17.40 -5.18 -8.21
C GLU A 132 15.99 -5.63 -7.80
N LEU A 133 14.98 -4.74 -7.90
CA LEU A 133 13.58 -5.09 -7.72
C LEU A 133 13.05 -6.06 -8.80
N PHE A 134 13.78 -6.20 -9.91
CA PHE A 134 13.53 -7.19 -10.96
C PHE A 134 14.51 -8.37 -10.88
N GLY A 135 15.12 -8.60 -9.72
CA GLY A 135 16.01 -9.73 -9.47
C GLY A 135 17.41 -9.61 -10.07
N LYS A 136 17.82 -8.43 -10.58
CA LYS A 136 19.19 -8.22 -11.04
C LYS A 136 20.16 -8.37 -9.85
N ASP A 137 21.29 -9.03 -10.11
CA ASP A 137 22.36 -9.29 -9.14
C ASP A 137 21.89 -10.07 -7.88
N ASN A 138 20.77 -10.82 -8.00
CA ASN A 138 20.31 -11.73 -6.96
C ASN A 138 21.23 -12.96 -6.85
N HIS A 139 21.49 -13.41 -5.63
CA HIS A 139 22.33 -14.57 -5.30
C HIS A 139 21.58 -15.66 -4.51
N ALA A 140 20.27 -15.53 -4.31
CA ALA A 140 19.46 -16.57 -3.70
C ALA A 140 19.31 -17.76 -4.66
N ASP A 141 19.13 -18.97 -4.14
CA ASP A 141 18.92 -20.18 -4.93
C ASP A 141 17.59 -20.12 -5.71
N ARG A 142 16.59 -19.43 -5.16
CA ARG A 142 15.30 -19.17 -5.80
C ARG A 142 14.93 -17.72 -5.78
N LEU A 143 14.29 -17.26 -6.84
CA LEU A 143 13.82 -15.89 -7.02
C LEU A 143 12.34 -15.90 -7.42
N ILE A 144 11.46 -15.40 -6.56
CA ILE A 144 10.02 -15.34 -6.82
C ILE A 144 9.44 -13.95 -6.55
N THR A 145 8.24 -13.70 -7.04
CA THR A 145 7.48 -12.51 -6.60
C THR A 145 6.27 -12.93 -5.76
N TYR A 146 5.78 -12.03 -4.94
CA TYR A 146 4.49 -12.18 -4.28
C TYR A 146 3.65 -10.92 -4.44
N ALA A 147 2.52 -11.02 -5.14
CA ALA A 147 1.58 -9.92 -5.35
C ALA A 147 2.27 -8.60 -5.74
N ALA A 148 3.27 -8.68 -6.62
CA ALA A 148 4.01 -7.53 -7.13
C ALA A 148 3.12 -6.69 -8.07
N SER A 149 3.35 -5.38 -8.12
CA SER A 149 2.55 -4.49 -8.95
C SER A 149 3.42 -3.50 -9.73
N PHE A 150 3.04 -3.29 -10.98
CA PHE A 150 3.57 -2.22 -11.83
C PHE A 150 2.96 -0.85 -11.53
N GLY A 151 1.98 -0.79 -10.62
CA GLY A 151 1.30 0.45 -10.27
C GLY A 151 0.69 1.11 -11.52
N ASN A 152 1.08 2.34 -11.80
CA ASN A 152 0.65 3.09 -12.99
C ASN A 152 1.60 2.96 -14.20
N THR A 153 2.58 2.07 -14.14
CA THR A 153 3.39 1.70 -15.30
C THR A 153 2.57 0.84 -16.25
N THR A 154 2.54 1.20 -17.53
CA THR A 154 1.92 0.41 -18.61
C THR A 154 3.01 -0.08 -19.57
N LEU A 155 2.71 -1.07 -20.40
CA LEU A 155 3.65 -1.54 -21.41
C LEU A 155 4.06 -0.42 -22.36
N GLU A 156 3.11 0.40 -22.83
CA GLU A 156 3.37 1.58 -23.66
C GLU A 156 4.40 2.53 -23.03
N LYS A 157 4.31 2.75 -21.71
CA LYS A 157 5.27 3.57 -20.99
C LYS A 157 6.64 2.90 -20.88
N LEU A 158 6.68 1.59 -20.66
CA LEU A 158 7.95 0.84 -20.68
C LEU A 158 8.65 0.92 -22.06
N GLU A 159 7.89 0.81 -23.13
CA GLU A 159 8.40 0.98 -24.51
C GLU A 159 8.88 2.41 -24.75
N LYS A 160 8.08 3.41 -24.41
CA LYS A 160 8.43 4.84 -24.51
C LYS A 160 9.76 5.18 -23.84
N TYR A 161 10.01 4.60 -22.66
CA TYR A 161 11.24 4.83 -21.90
C TYR A 161 12.31 3.76 -22.18
N GLN A 162 12.14 2.91 -23.18
CA GLN A 162 13.09 1.88 -23.63
C GLN A 162 13.46 0.89 -22.50
N LYS A 163 12.49 0.57 -21.62
CA LYS A 163 12.67 -0.35 -20.50
C LYS A 163 12.06 -1.74 -20.72
N ALA A 164 11.19 -1.91 -21.69
CA ALA A 164 10.47 -3.15 -21.93
C ALA A 164 11.39 -4.37 -22.10
N ASN A 165 12.43 -4.27 -22.93
CA ASN A 165 13.37 -5.37 -23.19
C ASN A 165 14.22 -5.70 -21.95
N GLU A 166 14.74 -4.69 -21.24
CA GLU A 166 15.52 -4.88 -20.01
C GLU A 166 14.69 -5.63 -18.96
N ILE A 167 13.47 -5.13 -18.71
CA ILE A 167 12.56 -5.69 -17.69
C ILE A 167 12.08 -7.08 -18.09
N GLY A 168 11.71 -7.30 -19.36
CA GLY A 168 11.29 -8.61 -19.84
C GLY A 168 12.38 -9.67 -19.67
N ASN A 169 13.64 -9.33 -19.95
CA ASN A 169 14.77 -10.23 -19.74
C ASN A 169 15.03 -10.54 -18.24
N LEU A 170 14.74 -9.58 -17.35
CA LEU A 170 14.87 -9.80 -15.92
C LEU A 170 13.70 -10.63 -15.37
N LEU A 171 12.47 -10.37 -15.78
CA LEU A 171 11.29 -11.12 -15.37
C LEU A 171 11.40 -12.61 -15.72
N LYS A 172 11.96 -12.94 -16.89
CA LYS A 172 12.20 -14.35 -17.31
C LYS A 172 13.17 -15.12 -16.42
N LYS A 173 13.84 -14.46 -15.49
CA LYS A 173 14.74 -15.12 -14.52
C LYS A 173 14.05 -15.51 -13.22
N PHE A 174 12.80 -15.09 -13.02
CA PHE A 174 12.05 -15.50 -11.84
C PHE A 174 11.58 -16.95 -11.99
N ASP A 175 11.73 -17.74 -10.92
CA ASP A 175 11.23 -19.12 -10.84
C ASP A 175 9.70 -19.17 -10.77
N ALA A 176 9.07 -18.14 -10.22
CA ALA A 176 7.63 -17.98 -10.19
C ALA A 176 7.26 -16.49 -10.06
N ILE A 177 6.27 -16.06 -10.82
CA ILE A 177 5.77 -14.68 -10.80
C ILE A 177 4.34 -14.64 -10.29
N SER A 178 4.12 -13.84 -9.25
CA SER A 178 2.79 -13.51 -8.75
C SER A 178 2.59 -12.00 -8.73
N VAL A 179 1.45 -11.57 -9.24
CA VAL A 179 1.04 -10.16 -9.31
C VAL A 179 -0.27 -9.92 -8.58
N ARG A 180 -0.57 -8.66 -8.24
CA ARG A 180 -1.79 -8.34 -7.51
C ARG A 180 -2.91 -7.70 -8.35
N ASP A 181 -2.63 -7.25 -9.56
CA ASP A 181 -3.58 -6.52 -10.40
C ASP A 181 -3.48 -6.91 -11.88
N ALA A 182 -4.57 -6.68 -12.63
CA ALA A 182 -4.71 -7.08 -14.01
C ALA A 182 -3.71 -6.37 -14.94
N ASN A 183 -3.40 -5.08 -14.71
CA ASN A 183 -2.39 -4.36 -15.49
C ASN A 183 -1.02 -5.03 -15.36
N SER A 184 -0.63 -5.39 -14.14
CA SER A 184 0.63 -6.08 -13.88
C SER A 184 0.68 -7.46 -14.53
N GLY A 185 -0.42 -8.20 -14.51
CA GLY A 185 -0.52 -9.49 -15.18
C GLY A 185 -0.34 -9.38 -16.68
N SER A 186 -1.03 -8.45 -17.30
CA SER A 186 -0.91 -8.18 -18.75
C SER A 186 0.52 -7.80 -19.17
N ILE A 187 1.21 -6.98 -18.35
CA ILE A 187 2.62 -6.61 -18.65
C ILE A 187 3.53 -7.83 -18.55
N VAL A 188 3.39 -8.65 -17.48
CA VAL A 188 4.20 -9.85 -17.31
C VAL A 188 3.98 -10.80 -18.48
N GLU A 189 2.73 -11.12 -18.83
CA GLU A 189 2.39 -12.02 -19.92
C GLU A 189 2.96 -11.54 -21.27
N GLN A 190 2.83 -10.25 -21.58
CA GLN A 190 3.35 -9.68 -22.83
C GLN A 190 4.89 -9.66 -22.89
N LEU A 191 5.58 -9.49 -21.77
CA LEU A 191 7.05 -9.43 -21.72
C LEU A 191 7.71 -10.80 -21.60
N THR A 192 7.05 -11.79 -20.99
CA THR A 192 7.62 -13.11 -20.72
C THR A 192 7.05 -14.20 -21.64
N GLY A 193 5.80 -14.07 -22.06
CA GLY A 193 5.02 -15.10 -22.73
C GLY A 193 4.34 -16.09 -21.75
N GLU A 194 4.41 -15.84 -20.44
CA GLU A 194 3.86 -16.69 -19.39
C GLU A 194 2.83 -15.92 -18.56
N GLU A 195 1.70 -16.59 -18.24
CA GLU A 195 0.67 -16.03 -17.37
C GLU A 195 1.12 -16.08 -15.91
N PRO A 196 1.14 -14.94 -15.17
CA PRO A 196 1.50 -14.95 -13.76
C PRO A 196 0.34 -15.43 -12.87
N VAL A 197 0.67 -15.85 -11.65
CA VAL A 197 -0.34 -16.15 -10.62
C VAL A 197 -0.88 -14.84 -10.02
N TYR A 198 -2.21 -14.76 -9.85
CA TYR A 198 -2.84 -13.59 -9.22
C TYR A 198 -3.07 -13.83 -7.72
N ASN A 199 -2.29 -13.16 -6.88
CA ASN A 199 -2.52 -13.13 -5.44
C ASN A 199 -3.09 -11.78 -5.00
N LEU A 200 -3.90 -11.77 -3.95
CA LEU A 200 -4.30 -10.53 -3.28
C LEU A 200 -3.14 -9.97 -2.45
N ASP A 201 -3.25 -8.66 -2.15
CA ASP A 201 -2.31 -8.00 -1.24
C ASP A 201 -2.18 -8.78 0.09
N PRO A 202 -0.96 -8.89 0.66
CA PRO A 202 -0.73 -9.61 1.91
C PRO A 202 -1.65 -9.20 3.06
N VAL A 203 -2.10 -7.94 3.12
CA VAL A 203 -3.01 -7.46 4.18
C VAL A 203 -4.37 -8.16 4.11
N LEU A 204 -4.79 -8.63 2.93
CA LEU A 204 -6.03 -9.40 2.76
C LEU A 204 -5.81 -10.90 3.00
N THR A 205 -4.62 -11.40 2.66
CA THR A 205 -4.32 -12.84 2.75
C THR A 205 -3.82 -13.28 4.12
N TYR A 206 -3.19 -12.38 4.89
CA TYR A 206 -2.94 -12.60 6.31
C TYR A 206 -4.17 -12.21 7.14
N ASP A 207 -4.65 -13.12 7.98
CA ASP A 207 -5.85 -12.87 8.78
C ASP A 207 -5.55 -12.00 10.00
N TYR A 208 -5.39 -10.69 9.77
CA TYR A 208 -5.07 -9.74 10.82
C TYR A 208 -6.02 -9.77 12.01
N MET A 209 -7.31 -9.93 11.76
CA MET A 209 -8.32 -9.84 12.81
C MET A 209 -8.32 -11.05 13.75
N ASN A 210 -7.96 -12.21 13.25
CA ASN A 210 -7.93 -13.46 14.02
C ASN A 210 -6.52 -13.89 14.46
N CYS A 211 -5.48 -13.56 13.66
CA CYS A 211 -4.12 -14.06 13.90
C CYS A 211 -3.19 -13.03 14.54
N CYS A 212 -3.47 -11.71 14.40
CA CYS A 212 -2.57 -10.68 14.90
C CYS A 212 -2.94 -10.21 16.33
N ASN A 213 -2.19 -10.65 17.32
CA ASN A 213 -2.36 -10.24 18.72
C ASN A 213 -1.83 -8.82 19.03
N ARG A 214 -1.22 -8.14 18.05
CA ARG A 214 -0.67 -6.79 18.22
C ARG A 214 -1.69 -5.68 18.04
N ILE A 215 -2.90 -5.99 17.55
CA ILE A 215 -3.97 -5.01 17.36
C ILE A 215 -4.60 -4.72 18.72
N PRO A 216 -4.42 -3.50 19.28
CA PRO A 216 -4.92 -3.20 20.62
C PRO A 216 -6.44 -3.02 20.65
N GLN A 217 -6.98 -3.08 21.85
CA GLN A 217 -8.34 -2.62 22.12
C GLN A 217 -8.31 -1.10 22.33
N ILE A 218 -9.02 -0.36 21.48
CA ILE A 218 -9.19 1.09 21.63
C ILE A 218 -10.59 1.36 22.16
N LYS A 219 -10.71 2.07 23.28
CA LYS A 219 -11.99 2.60 23.76
C LYS A 219 -12.25 3.93 23.08
N ALA A 220 -13.13 3.94 22.10
CA ALA A 220 -13.60 5.18 21.52
C ALA A 220 -14.48 5.93 22.53
N THR A 221 -14.12 7.19 22.81
CA THR A 221 -14.90 8.07 23.69
C THR A 221 -16.00 8.83 22.95
N GLU A 222 -15.96 8.79 21.63
CA GLU A 222 -16.90 9.47 20.73
C GLU A 222 -17.08 8.66 19.45
N LYS A 223 -18.20 8.85 18.75
CA LYS A 223 -18.45 8.27 17.45
C LYS A 223 -17.69 9.04 16.37
N TYR A 224 -17.07 8.34 15.43
CA TYR A 224 -16.27 8.99 14.41
C TYR A 224 -16.34 8.31 13.04
N LEU A 225 -16.11 9.12 12.03
CA LEU A 225 -15.82 8.75 10.65
C LEU A 225 -14.31 8.83 10.45
N ILE A 226 -13.72 7.83 9.80
CA ILE A 226 -12.33 7.90 9.36
C ILE A 226 -12.28 8.48 7.95
N LEU A 227 -11.45 9.51 7.76
CA LEU A 227 -10.99 9.98 6.47
C LEU A 227 -9.53 9.53 6.27
N TYR A 228 -9.36 8.45 5.50
CA TYR A 228 -8.05 7.89 5.21
C TYR A 228 -7.62 8.29 3.79
N ALA A 229 -6.94 9.40 3.67
CA ALA A 229 -6.50 9.98 2.41
C ALA A 229 -5.13 10.66 2.56
N TYR A 230 -4.35 10.70 1.47
CA TYR A 230 -3.10 11.47 1.49
C TYR A 230 -3.38 12.97 1.57
N ALA A 231 -2.45 13.71 2.20
CA ALA A 231 -2.55 15.15 2.28
C ALA A 231 -2.65 15.79 0.88
N GLY A 232 -3.55 16.76 0.72
CA GLY A 232 -3.75 17.49 -0.53
C GLY A 232 -4.55 16.77 -1.61
N ARG A 233 -5.09 15.56 -1.35
CA ARG A 233 -5.93 14.85 -2.33
C ARG A 233 -7.42 15.13 -2.22
N ILE A 234 -7.89 15.46 -1.04
CA ILE A 234 -9.27 15.87 -0.80
C ILE A 234 -9.38 17.36 -1.13
N SER A 235 -10.25 17.71 -2.06
CA SER A 235 -10.51 19.10 -2.43
C SER A 235 -11.20 19.88 -1.30
N ASN A 236 -11.23 21.21 -1.39
CA ASN A 236 -11.91 22.03 -0.38
C ASN A 236 -13.40 21.75 -0.32
N ASP A 237 -14.06 21.58 -1.47
CA ASP A 237 -15.49 21.31 -1.57
C ASP A 237 -15.83 19.92 -0.99
N GLU A 238 -15.00 18.91 -1.29
CA GLU A 238 -15.13 17.60 -0.70
C GLU A 238 -14.93 17.65 0.83
N ALA A 239 -13.93 18.39 1.31
CA ALA A 239 -13.68 18.55 2.74
C ALA A 239 -14.85 19.24 3.44
N ASP A 240 -15.42 20.29 2.85
CA ASP A 240 -16.57 21.01 3.40
C ASP A 240 -17.82 20.11 3.43
N TRP A 241 -18.04 19.33 2.37
CA TRP A 241 -19.10 18.34 2.35
C TRP A 241 -18.94 17.25 3.43
N ILE A 242 -17.72 16.70 3.59
CA ILE A 242 -17.42 15.68 4.63
C ILE A 242 -17.70 16.24 6.02
N ALA A 243 -17.26 17.50 6.29
CA ALA A 243 -17.50 18.13 7.59
C ALA A 243 -18.98 18.26 7.91
N GLU A 244 -19.80 18.74 6.95
CA GLU A 244 -21.23 18.85 7.12
C GLU A 244 -21.93 17.49 7.26
N TYR A 245 -21.50 16.51 6.47
CA TYR A 245 -22.02 15.15 6.53
C TYR A 245 -21.78 14.53 7.92
N ALA A 246 -20.55 14.59 8.43
CA ALA A 246 -20.18 14.10 9.74
C ALA A 246 -20.98 14.81 10.86
N LYS A 247 -21.11 16.13 10.77
CA LYS A 247 -21.88 16.94 11.73
C LYS A 247 -23.35 16.49 11.77
N ARG A 248 -23.99 16.28 10.62
CA ARG A 248 -25.39 15.80 10.53
C ARG A 248 -25.59 14.42 11.16
N LYS A 249 -24.56 13.57 11.14
CA LYS A 249 -24.58 12.23 11.74
C LYS A 249 -24.05 12.20 13.18
N ASN A 250 -23.71 13.36 13.74
CA ASN A 250 -23.06 13.46 15.06
C ASN A 250 -21.77 12.63 15.17
N LEU A 251 -20.95 12.67 14.10
CA LEU A 251 -19.66 11.99 14.02
C LEU A 251 -18.53 13.03 14.08
N LYS A 252 -17.41 12.65 14.68
CA LYS A 252 -16.14 13.35 14.52
C LYS A 252 -15.40 12.86 13.29
N VAL A 253 -14.65 13.73 12.62
CA VAL A 253 -13.80 13.35 11.50
C VAL A 253 -12.39 13.10 11.99
N TYR A 254 -11.93 11.84 11.92
CA TYR A 254 -10.58 11.43 12.24
C TYR A 254 -9.77 11.25 10.96
N ALA A 255 -8.77 12.09 10.73
CA ALA A 255 -7.84 11.95 9.63
C ALA A 255 -6.70 11.02 10.01
N ILE A 256 -6.44 9.99 9.18
CA ILE A 256 -5.33 9.04 9.34
C ILE A 256 -4.55 8.98 8.02
N GLY A 257 -3.21 8.90 8.12
CA GLY A 257 -2.32 8.81 6.94
C GLY A 257 -1.97 10.14 6.30
N GLY A 258 -2.89 11.12 6.31
CA GLY A 258 -2.67 12.49 5.83
C GLY A 258 -3.53 13.50 6.60
N ILE A 259 -3.04 14.74 6.68
CA ILE A 259 -3.81 15.84 7.29
C ILE A 259 -4.89 16.33 6.33
N GLN A 260 -6.04 16.70 6.90
CA GLN A 260 -7.23 17.11 6.15
C GLN A 260 -7.85 18.38 6.76
N LYS A 261 -8.42 19.26 5.91
CA LYS A 261 -9.09 20.51 6.31
C LYS A 261 -10.26 20.25 7.27
N CYS A 262 -11.07 19.24 6.95
CA CYS A 262 -12.30 18.91 7.67
C CYS A 262 -12.11 18.07 8.93
N ALA A 263 -10.86 17.68 9.27
CA ALA A 263 -10.63 16.78 10.38
C ALA A 263 -10.77 17.48 11.74
N ASP A 264 -11.55 16.89 12.65
CA ASP A 264 -11.55 17.25 14.07
C ASP A 264 -10.25 16.81 14.75
N ARG A 265 -9.70 15.66 14.34
CA ARG A 265 -8.44 15.12 14.87
C ARG A 265 -7.57 14.54 13.75
N PHE A 266 -6.28 14.78 13.83
CA PHE A 266 -5.27 13.98 13.14
C PHE A 266 -4.76 12.91 14.11
N ILE A 267 -4.86 11.64 13.71
CA ILE A 267 -4.49 10.49 14.55
C ILE A 267 -3.06 10.05 14.18
N ASP A 268 -2.11 10.34 15.08
CA ASP A 268 -0.75 9.78 15.04
C ASP A 268 -0.75 8.49 15.87
N CYS A 269 -0.77 7.36 15.20
CA CYS A 269 -0.87 6.05 15.84
C CYS A 269 0.12 5.05 15.22
N SER A 270 0.28 3.89 15.83
CA SER A 270 1.07 2.79 15.28
C SER A 270 0.34 2.10 14.11
N PRO A 271 1.05 1.35 13.25
CA PRO A 271 0.40 0.61 12.18
C PRO A 271 -0.69 -0.37 12.65
N PHE A 272 -0.51 -1.00 13.81
CA PHE A 272 -1.52 -1.91 14.36
C PHE A 272 -2.71 -1.16 14.98
N GLU A 273 -2.48 0.01 15.57
CA GLU A 273 -3.57 0.86 16.07
C GLU A 273 -4.44 1.41 14.92
N VAL A 274 -3.89 1.60 13.71
CA VAL A 274 -4.70 1.96 12.54
C VAL A 274 -5.85 0.98 12.37
N LEU A 275 -5.58 -0.34 12.39
CA LEU A 275 -6.60 -1.37 12.25
C LEU A 275 -7.60 -1.33 13.42
N ALA A 276 -7.14 -1.01 14.64
CA ALA A 276 -8.03 -0.84 15.77
C ALA A 276 -8.93 0.41 15.63
N TYR A 277 -8.42 1.52 15.11
CA TYR A 277 -9.25 2.69 14.78
C TYR A 277 -10.27 2.35 13.69
N PHE A 278 -9.85 1.67 12.61
CA PHE A 278 -10.78 1.24 11.57
C PHE A 278 -11.89 0.35 12.13
N ARG A 279 -11.55 -0.65 12.95
CA ARG A 279 -12.52 -1.56 13.56
C ARG A 279 -13.58 -0.86 14.43
N ASN A 280 -13.25 0.30 15.00
CA ASN A 280 -14.16 1.06 15.88
C ASN A 280 -14.85 2.25 15.18
N ALA A 281 -14.53 2.52 13.91
CA ALA A 281 -15.17 3.60 13.17
C ALA A 281 -16.64 3.29 12.86
N GLU A 282 -17.48 4.31 12.81
CA GLU A 282 -18.86 4.16 12.31
C GLU A 282 -18.87 4.02 10.78
N GLU A 283 -18.04 4.82 10.10
CA GLU A 283 -17.93 4.85 8.64
C GLU A 283 -16.51 5.24 8.22
N ILE A 284 -16.17 4.91 6.97
CA ILE A 284 -14.87 5.22 6.39
C ILE A 284 -15.07 5.87 5.03
N ILE A 285 -14.30 6.92 4.76
CA ILE A 285 -14.10 7.51 3.43
C ILE A 285 -12.61 7.44 3.13
N THR A 286 -12.25 6.89 1.97
CA THR A 286 -10.84 6.74 1.57
C THR A 286 -10.67 6.96 0.07
N ASP A 287 -9.50 7.45 -0.34
CA ASP A 287 -9.05 7.50 -1.74
C ASP A 287 -7.83 6.61 -1.97
N THR A 288 -7.56 5.68 -1.04
CA THR A 288 -6.34 4.87 -1.07
C THR A 288 -6.63 3.38 -1.18
N PHE A 289 -5.70 2.66 -1.80
CA PHE A 289 -5.75 1.19 -1.92
C PHE A 289 -5.84 0.51 -0.55
N HIS A 290 -4.91 0.83 0.34
CA HIS A 290 -4.88 0.22 1.67
C HIS A 290 -6.03 0.69 2.59
N GLY A 291 -6.55 1.91 2.41
CA GLY A 291 -7.74 2.34 3.14
C GLY A 291 -8.95 1.49 2.81
N SER A 292 -9.13 1.12 1.54
CA SER A 292 -10.18 0.18 1.13
C SER A 292 -9.96 -1.21 1.74
N ILE A 293 -8.72 -1.72 1.69
CA ILE A 293 -8.36 -3.01 2.31
C ILE A 293 -8.63 -3.02 3.82
N PHE A 294 -8.21 -1.97 4.55
CA PHE A 294 -8.42 -1.88 5.99
C PHE A 294 -9.92 -1.84 6.34
N SER A 295 -10.73 -1.17 5.51
CA SER A 295 -12.20 -1.15 5.66
C SER A 295 -12.79 -2.55 5.50
N VAL A 296 -12.33 -3.28 4.49
CA VAL A 296 -12.78 -4.65 4.21
C VAL A 296 -12.46 -5.59 5.37
N ILE A 297 -11.19 -5.66 5.81
CA ILE A 297 -10.78 -6.61 6.86
C ILE A 297 -11.34 -6.27 8.25
N THR A 298 -11.79 -5.01 8.46
CA THR A 298 -12.41 -4.59 9.73
C THR A 298 -13.94 -4.59 9.67
N HIS A 299 -14.52 -5.00 8.56
CA HIS A 299 -15.97 -5.09 8.33
C HIS A 299 -16.71 -3.78 8.61
N ARG A 300 -16.19 -2.65 8.08
CA ARG A 300 -16.83 -1.35 8.29
C ARG A 300 -17.48 -0.82 7.01
N PRO A 301 -18.61 -0.09 7.14
CA PRO A 301 -19.17 0.64 6.01
C PRO A 301 -18.12 1.61 5.44
N PHE A 302 -17.92 1.58 4.14
CA PHE A 302 -16.89 2.43 3.53
C PHE A 302 -17.28 2.90 2.14
N THR A 303 -16.68 4.02 1.75
CA THR A 303 -16.72 4.57 0.40
C THR A 303 -15.31 4.82 -0.09
N THR A 304 -14.99 4.30 -1.26
CA THR A 304 -13.72 4.49 -1.94
C THR A 304 -13.86 5.55 -3.04
N LEU A 305 -13.12 6.65 -2.89
CA LEU A 305 -13.09 7.73 -3.88
C LEU A 305 -12.09 7.38 -4.99
N ILE A 306 -12.59 7.21 -6.20
CA ILE A 306 -11.78 6.95 -7.37
C ILE A 306 -11.31 8.26 -7.97
N ARG A 307 -10.02 8.31 -8.30
CA ARG A 307 -9.35 9.44 -8.95
C ARG A 307 -8.82 9.03 -10.31
N LYS A 308 -9.32 9.65 -11.36
CA LYS A 308 -8.79 9.44 -12.72
C LYS A 308 -7.40 10.05 -12.86
N SER A 309 -6.56 9.37 -13.62
CA SER A 309 -5.28 9.96 -14.05
C SER A 309 -5.56 11.08 -15.04
N VAL A 310 -5.16 12.32 -14.73
CA VAL A 310 -5.30 13.47 -15.63
C VAL A 310 -3.93 14.10 -15.82
N GLY A 311 -3.44 14.13 -17.05
CA GLY A 311 -2.11 14.64 -17.39
C GLY A 311 -1.00 13.88 -16.64
N ASN A 312 -0.23 14.61 -15.84
CA ASN A 312 0.86 14.05 -15.02
C ASN A 312 0.39 13.63 -13.60
N SER A 313 -0.91 13.70 -13.28
CA SER A 313 -1.41 13.28 -11.98
C SER A 313 -1.56 11.74 -11.91
N TYR A 314 -1.19 11.18 -10.77
CA TYR A 314 -1.36 9.76 -10.50
C TYR A 314 -2.79 9.48 -10.04
N GLY A 315 -3.56 8.79 -10.88
CA GLY A 315 -4.88 8.25 -10.50
C GLY A 315 -4.76 6.94 -9.72
N ASN A 316 -5.87 6.51 -9.16
CA ASN A 316 -5.98 5.25 -8.42
C ASN A 316 -7.05 4.32 -9.00
N GLU A 317 -7.71 4.74 -10.10
CA GLU A 317 -8.90 4.10 -10.67
C GLU A 317 -8.65 2.61 -10.98
N GLU A 318 -7.61 2.30 -11.74
CA GLU A 318 -7.35 0.94 -12.21
C GLU A 318 -7.16 -0.05 -11.06
N LYS A 319 -6.25 0.27 -10.12
CA LYS A 319 -5.93 -0.63 -9.01
C LYS A 319 -7.07 -0.77 -8.00
N LEU A 320 -7.86 0.27 -7.78
CA LEU A 320 -9.02 0.23 -6.87
C LEU A 320 -10.19 -0.50 -7.51
N SER A 321 -10.44 -0.29 -8.79
CA SER A 321 -11.47 -1.00 -9.53
C SER A 321 -11.17 -2.49 -9.60
N ASP A 322 -9.93 -2.89 -9.90
CA ASP A 322 -9.51 -4.29 -9.90
C ASP A 322 -9.71 -4.94 -8.52
N LEU A 323 -9.24 -4.28 -7.46
CA LEU A 323 -9.38 -4.76 -6.09
C LEU A 323 -10.85 -5.01 -5.71
N LEU A 324 -11.68 -3.97 -5.87
CA LEU A 324 -13.07 -4.03 -5.44
C LEU A 324 -13.94 -4.91 -6.33
N ASN A 325 -13.59 -5.05 -7.61
CA ASN A 325 -14.23 -5.99 -8.51
C ASN A 325 -13.94 -7.45 -8.08
N ARG A 326 -12.69 -7.78 -7.76
CA ARG A 326 -12.31 -9.12 -7.27
C ARG A 326 -12.95 -9.49 -5.94
N LEU A 327 -13.29 -8.49 -5.12
CA LEU A 327 -14.01 -8.68 -3.85
C LEU A 327 -15.53 -8.55 -3.98
N VAL A 328 -16.05 -8.32 -5.20
CA VAL A 328 -17.48 -8.10 -5.47
C VAL A 328 -18.04 -6.92 -4.66
N LEU A 329 -17.27 -5.83 -4.59
CA LEU A 329 -17.56 -4.60 -3.82
C LEU A 329 -17.54 -3.34 -4.70
N THR A 330 -17.87 -3.47 -5.97
CA THR A 330 -17.84 -2.35 -6.94
C THR A 330 -18.78 -1.21 -6.56
N GLU A 331 -19.88 -1.52 -5.86
CA GLU A 331 -20.83 -0.53 -5.34
C GLU A 331 -20.24 0.38 -4.26
N ARG A 332 -19.04 0.06 -3.74
CA ARG A 332 -18.30 0.91 -2.77
C ARG A 332 -17.45 1.99 -3.43
N MET A 333 -17.42 2.03 -4.78
CA MET A 333 -16.63 3.00 -5.54
C MET A 333 -17.50 4.18 -6.01
N THR A 334 -16.89 5.37 -5.98
CA THR A 334 -17.49 6.56 -6.60
C THR A 334 -16.42 7.59 -6.95
N THR A 335 -16.73 8.48 -7.88
CA THR A 335 -15.92 9.68 -8.18
C THR A 335 -16.42 10.92 -7.44
N LYS A 336 -17.57 10.82 -6.74
CA LYS A 336 -18.24 11.93 -6.04
C LYS A 336 -18.38 11.64 -4.56
N VAL A 337 -17.85 12.51 -3.73
CA VAL A 337 -17.90 12.34 -2.25
C VAL A 337 -19.34 12.32 -1.71
N GLU A 338 -20.26 12.98 -2.39
CA GLU A 338 -21.68 13.07 -2.00
C GLU A 338 -22.37 11.69 -1.98
N ASP A 339 -21.91 10.77 -2.84
CA ASP A 339 -22.44 9.41 -2.90
C ASP A 339 -22.15 8.61 -1.62
N ALA A 340 -21.15 9.03 -0.83
CA ALA A 340 -20.80 8.37 0.43
C ALA A 340 -21.99 8.28 1.39
N LYS A 341 -22.92 9.26 1.35
CA LYS A 341 -24.15 9.21 2.13
C LYS A 341 -25.00 7.98 1.80
N ARG A 342 -25.17 7.66 0.53
CA ARG A 342 -25.93 6.51 0.07
C ARG A 342 -25.13 5.22 0.27
N ILE A 343 -23.89 5.21 -0.21
CA ILE A 343 -23.01 4.03 -0.20
C ILE A 343 -22.81 3.49 1.22
N ASN A 344 -22.51 4.36 2.21
CA ASN A 344 -22.27 3.91 3.58
C ASN A 344 -23.53 3.47 4.33
N GLN A 345 -24.72 3.80 3.82
CA GLN A 345 -26.00 3.31 4.37
C GLN A 345 -26.36 1.91 3.85
N GLU A 346 -25.85 1.54 2.68
CA GLU A 346 -26.10 0.22 2.10
C GLU A 346 -25.24 -0.83 2.86
N PRO A 347 -25.85 -1.93 3.35
CA PRO A 347 -25.11 -2.97 4.05
C PRO A 347 -24.12 -3.66 3.11
N VAL A 348 -22.95 -4.02 3.63
CA VAL A 348 -21.98 -4.85 2.92
C VAL A 348 -22.24 -6.31 3.27
N ASN A 349 -22.28 -7.18 2.26
CA ASN A 349 -22.36 -8.63 2.48
C ASN A 349 -20.97 -9.17 2.83
N TYR A 350 -20.56 -8.97 4.09
CA TYR A 350 -19.23 -9.42 4.55
C TYR A 350 -19.10 -10.95 4.62
N GLU A 351 -20.20 -11.70 4.75
CA GLU A 351 -20.15 -13.16 4.70
C GLU A 351 -19.59 -13.64 3.36
N LYS A 352 -20.11 -13.09 2.25
CA LYS A 352 -19.62 -13.40 0.91
C LYS A 352 -18.17 -12.94 0.69
N VAL A 353 -17.80 -11.77 1.24
CA VAL A 353 -16.42 -11.25 1.15
C VAL A 353 -15.47 -12.16 1.91
N ASP A 354 -15.84 -12.62 3.10
CA ASP A 354 -15.02 -13.53 3.91
C ASP A 354 -14.82 -14.89 3.24
N GLU A 355 -15.83 -15.42 2.57
CA GLU A 355 -15.71 -16.64 1.76
C GLU A 355 -14.68 -16.48 0.62
N LEU A 356 -14.73 -15.34 -0.09
CA LEU A 356 -13.77 -15.00 -1.13
C LEU A 356 -12.36 -14.84 -0.55
N LEU A 357 -12.22 -14.12 0.57
CA LEU A 357 -10.93 -13.94 1.23
C LEU A 357 -10.35 -15.28 1.69
N LYS A 358 -11.18 -16.18 2.23
CA LYS A 358 -10.75 -17.54 2.62
C LYS A 358 -10.18 -18.32 1.44
N ALA A 359 -10.87 -18.30 0.29
CA ALA A 359 -10.37 -18.94 -0.93
C ALA A 359 -9.04 -18.34 -1.40
N HIS A 360 -8.92 -17.02 -1.42
CA HIS A 360 -7.68 -16.34 -1.80
C HIS A 360 -6.53 -16.55 -0.80
N ARG A 361 -6.82 -16.71 0.48
CA ARG A 361 -5.82 -17.09 1.52
C ARG A 361 -5.22 -18.47 1.24
N GLU A 362 -6.04 -19.44 0.83
CA GLU A 362 -5.55 -20.76 0.47
C GLU A 362 -4.69 -20.73 -0.82
N ILE A 363 -5.10 -19.96 -1.84
CA ILE A 363 -4.30 -19.75 -3.06
C ILE A 363 -2.94 -19.18 -2.68
N ALA A 364 -2.91 -18.13 -1.85
CA ALA A 364 -1.69 -17.49 -1.42
C ALA A 364 -0.75 -18.42 -0.63
N LYS A 365 -1.31 -19.19 0.31
CA LYS A 365 -0.56 -20.18 1.09
C LYS A 365 0.02 -21.27 0.21
N ASN A 366 -0.74 -21.78 -0.75
CA ASN A 366 -0.28 -22.83 -1.67
C ASN A 366 0.83 -22.27 -2.57
N TYR A 367 0.66 -21.07 -3.13
CA TYR A 367 1.68 -20.40 -3.93
C TYR A 367 3.01 -20.28 -3.15
N LEU A 368 2.97 -19.77 -1.92
CA LEU A 368 4.17 -19.66 -1.09
C LEU A 368 4.76 -21.03 -0.73
N ARG A 369 3.94 -22.01 -0.37
CA ARG A 369 4.39 -23.35 -0.01
C ARG A 369 5.12 -24.03 -1.17
N GLU A 370 4.60 -23.93 -2.38
CA GLU A 370 5.16 -24.57 -3.57
C GLU A 370 6.43 -23.88 -4.05
N ASN A 371 6.53 -22.57 -3.86
CA ASN A 371 7.61 -21.77 -4.44
C ASN A 371 8.73 -21.42 -3.45
N LEU A 372 8.55 -21.64 -2.15
CA LEU A 372 9.61 -21.49 -1.15
C LEU A 372 10.41 -22.78 -0.88
N LEU A 373 10.08 -23.87 -1.57
CA LEU A 373 10.71 -25.21 -1.39
C LEU A 373 12.10 -25.28 -1.99
#